data_11c6bbf8d745c96a5c0ecdf98a0e7772
#
_entry.id   11c6bbf8d745c96a5c0ecdf98a0e7772
#
_cell.length_a   1.000
_cell.length_b   1.000
_cell.length_c   1.000
_cell.angle_alpha   90.00
_cell.angle_beta   90.00
_cell.angle_gamma   90.00
#
_symmetry.space_group_name_H-M   'P 1'
#
loop_
_entity.id
_entity.type
_entity.pdbx_description
1 polymer ?
#
loop_
_entity_poly.entity_id
_entity_poly.type
_entity_poly.pdbx_seq_one_letter_code
_entity_poly.pdbx_strand_id
1 'polypeptide(L)'
;KGLDPDVAMKDSGVEWLGEVPAHWSVAPLRWYATVQGGLAKGKTYEPNVDTVELPYLRVANVQDGYVDLSGVHTVVVSTSEAERYKLQIGDVLMNEGGDNDKLGRGTVWKGEIESCLHQNHVFAIRPNQSLSPEWLALFTRSTSARVYFYLYSKQSTNLASVSSSNLMSCPLPIPPKKEQSETIDELRSRANEIDRLTDTANNSVRLLVERRSALISAAVTGKIDVRNWQPPSTETFPDSFVTEGSPA
;
A
#
# COMPACT_ATOMS: atom_id res chain seq x y z
N LYS A 1 4.25 17.77 6.98
CA LYS A 1 5.34 18.69 7.39
C LYS A 1 6.73 18.21 6.91
N GLY A 2 6.80 17.13 6.12
CA GLY A 2 8.08 16.54 5.79
C GLY A 2 8.82 16.04 7.02
N LEU A 3 10.16 16.12 7.02
CA LEU A 3 11.00 15.73 8.15
C LEU A 3 11.27 16.88 9.14
N ASP A 4 11.05 18.12 8.73
CA ASP A 4 11.25 19.30 9.57
C ASP A 4 9.92 19.74 10.20
N PRO A 5 9.76 19.61 11.53
CA PRO A 5 8.53 20.04 12.22
C PRO A 5 8.28 21.55 12.18
N ASP A 6 9.33 22.34 12.00
CA ASP A 6 9.30 23.81 12.04
C ASP A 6 9.24 24.44 10.63
N VAL A 7 9.12 23.62 9.58
CA VAL A 7 9.04 24.11 8.21
C VAL A 7 7.83 25.04 8.00
N ALA A 8 8.04 26.14 7.30
CA ALA A 8 6.95 27.03 6.89
C ALA A 8 5.94 26.27 6.02
N MET A 9 4.65 26.39 6.30
CA MET A 9 3.56 25.75 5.58
C MET A 9 2.87 26.74 4.65
N LYS A 10 2.25 26.21 3.60
CA LYS A 10 1.34 26.97 2.71
C LYS A 10 0.10 26.15 2.40
N ASP A 11 -1.00 26.80 2.10
CA ASP A 11 -2.17 26.17 1.53
C ASP A 11 -1.80 25.49 0.20
N SER A 12 -2.14 24.22 0.05
CA SER A 12 -1.92 23.46 -1.19
C SER A 12 -2.84 23.91 -2.34
N GLY A 13 -3.90 24.64 -2.06
CA GLY A 13 -4.98 24.95 -2.99
C GLY A 13 -5.90 23.73 -3.27
N VAL A 14 -5.79 22.67 -2.47
CA VAL A 14 -6.55 21.43 -2.62
C VAL A 14 -7.14 21.05 -1.26
N GLU A 15 -8.47 21.15 -1.12
CA GLU A 15 -9.19 21.03 0.16
C GLU A 15 -8.82 19.75 0.94
N TRP A 16 -8.83 18.59 0.29
CA TRP A 16 -8.54 17.31 0.92
C TRP A 16 -7.04 17.07 1.21
N LEU A 17 -6.15 17.88 0.63
CA LEU A 17 -4.70 17.82 0.90
C LEU A 17 -4.30 18.76 2.03
N GLY A 18 -5.01 19.89 2.19
CA GLY A 18 -4.74 20.89 3.20
C GLY A 18 -3.43 21.63 2.98
N GLU A 19 -2.68 21.88 4.06
CA GLU A 19 -1.40 22.55 4.00
C GLU A 19 -0.25 21.61 3.68
N VAL A 20 0.72 22.11 2.92
CA VAL A 20 1.98 21.43 2.58
C VAL A 20 3.18 22.33 2.90
N PRO A 21 4.39 21.80 3.09
CA PRO A 21 5.60 22.62 3.21
C PRO A 21 5.69 23.65 2.10
N ALA A 22 6.04 24.88 2.43
CA ALA A 22 5.99 26.02 1.50
C ALA A 22 6.88 25.82 0.26
N HIS A 23 7.96 25.08 0.40
CA HIS A 23 8.91 24.77 -0.68
C HIS A 23 8.47 23.58 -1.56
N TRP A 24 7.44 22.83 -1.17
CA TRP A 24 6.92 21.73 -2.01
C TRP A 24 6.06 22.28 -3.14
N SER A 25 6.12 21.60 -4.29
CA SER A 25 5.19 21.83 -5.39
C SER A 25 3.97 20.96 -5.22
N VAL A 26 2.81 21.46 -5.69
CA VAL A 26 1.58 20.65 -5.82
C VAL A 26 1.12 20.76 -7.25
N ALA A 27 1.03 19.63 -7.94
CA ALA A 27 0.66 19.61 -9.35
C ALA A 27 0.04 18.27 -9.76
N PRO A 28 -0.74 18.24 -10.86
CA PRO A 28 -1.31 17.00 -11.38
C PRO A 28 -0.24 15.96 -11.71
N LEU A 29 -0.52 14.68 -11.40
CA LEU A 29 0.38 13.55 -11.65
C LEU A 29 0.88 13.48 -13.11
N ARG A 30 0.04 13.90 -14.08
CA ARG A 30 0.40 13.92 -15.51
C ARG A 30 1.65 14.74 -15.86
N TRP A 31 2.12 15.62 -15.00
CA TRP A 31 3.34 16.39 -15.23
C TRP A 31 4.60 15.61 -14.80
N TYR A 32 4.41 14.56 -14.01
CA TYR A 32 5.50 13.81 -13.38
C TYR A 32 5.53 12.34 -13.76
N ALA A 33 4.51 11.85 -14.45
CA ALA A 33 4.42 10.45 -14.83
C ALA A 33 3.61 10.27 -16.12
N THR A 34 3.79 9.11 -16.73
CA THR A 34 2.89 8.55 -17.76
C THR A 34 2.15 7.35 -17.18
N VAL A 35 0.99 7.02 -17.74
CA VAL A 35 0.23 5.83 -17.35
C VAL A 35 0.02 4.93 -18.57
N GLN A 36 0.20 3.65 -18.36
CA GLN A 36 -0.10 2.61 -19.33
C GLN A 36 -1.16 1.67 -18.75
N GLY A 37 -2.27 1.48 -19.48
CA GLY A 37 -3.18 0.37 -19.23
C GLY A 37 -2.61 -0.92 -19.81
N GLY A 38 -2.93 -2.04 -19.18
CA GLY A 38 -2.44 -3.34 -19.62
C GLY A 38 -3.31 -4.00 -20.69
N LEU A 39 -3.09 -5.28 -20.89
CA LEU A 39 -3.73 -6.11 -21.90
C LEU A 39 -5.08 -6.67 -21.45
N ALA A 40 -6.07 -6.67 -22.34
CA ALA A 40 -7.27 -7.46 -22.16
C ALA A 40 -6.98 -8.93 -22.54
N LYS A 41 -7.45 -9.86 -21.71
CA LYS A 41 -7.31 -11.30 -21.94
C LYS A 41 -8.26 -11.79 -23.04
N GLY A 42 -7.86 -12.82 -23.78
CA GLY A 42 -8.73 -13.53 -24.73
C GLY A 42 -8.61 -13.06 -26.18
N LYS A 43 -7.55 -12.36 -26.53
CA LYS A 43 -7.25 -11.99 -27.91
C LYS A 43 -6.75 -13.24 -28.67
N THR A 44 -7.23 -13.41 -29.90
CA THR A 44 -6.75 -14.40 -30.86
C THR A 44 -5.91 -13.71 -31.93
N TYR A 45 -4.88 -14.40 -32.42
CA TYR A 45 -3.97 -13.88 -33.44
C TYR A 45 -4.06 -14.72 -34.70
N GLU A 46 -3.87 -14.08 -35.82
CA GLU A 46 -3.78 -14.77 -37.12
C GLU A 46 -2.53 -15.64 -37.15
N PRO A 47 -2.53 -16.75 -37.96
CA PRO A 47 -1.42 -17.71 -38.00
C PRO A 47 -0.05 -17.14 -38.43
N ASN A 48 -0.05 -15.97 -39.08
CA ASN A 48 1.15 -15.29 -39.55
C ASN A 48 1.70 -14.24 -38.58
N VAL A 49 1.13 -14.13 -37.40
CA VAL A 49 1.58 -13.17 -36.36
C VAL A 49 2.53 -13.91 -35.40
N ASP A 50 3.73 -13.38 -35.25
CA ASP A 50 4.69 -13.90 -34.26
C ASP A 50 4.14 -13.63 -32.86
N THR A 51 3.98 -14.70 -32.10
CA THR A 51 3.45 -14.65 -30.73
C THR A 51 4.44 -15.24 -29.73
N VAL A 52 4.34 -14.75 -28.49
CA VAL A 52 5.12 -15.21 -27.35
C VAL A 52 4.21 -15.38 -26.13
N GLU A 53 4.48 -16.39 -25.32
CA GLU A 53 3.80 -16.59 -24.04
C GLU A 53 4.62 -15.98 -22.93
N LEU A 54 4.03 -15.03 -22.16
CA LEU A 54 4.70 -14.27 -21.12
C LEU A 54 3.92 -14.25 -19.82
N PRO A 55 4.61 -14.09 -18.66
CA PRO A 55 3.99 -13.86 -17.36
C PRO A 55 3.07 -12.63 -17.38
N TYR A 56 1.97 -12.72 -16.65
CA TYR A 56 0.88 -11.75 -16.71
C TYR A 56 0.28 -11.50 -15.33
N LEU A 57 0.49 -10.31 -14.80
CA LEU A 57 -0.08 -9.88 -13.52
C LEU A 57 -1.55 -9.47 -13.68
N ARG A 58 -2.37 -9.94 -12.76
CA ARG A 58 -3.78 -9.56 -12.64
C ARG A 58 -3.98 -8.66 -11.42
N VAL A 59 -5.18 -8.09 -11.28
CA VAL A 59 -5.59 -7.32 -10.10
C VAL A 59 -5.27 -8.06 -8.79
N ALA A 60 -5.48 -9.39 -8.76
CA ALA A 60 -5.20 -10.21 -7.58
C ALA A 60 -3.71 -10.30 -7.22
N ASN A 61 -2.81 -10.05 -8.16
CA ASN A 61 -1.37 -10.07 -7.91
C ASN A 61 -0.87 -8.74 -7.32
N VAL A 62 -1.54 -7.61 -7.59
CA VAL A 62 -1.12 -6.28 -7.11
C VAL A 62 -1.78 -6.00 -5.77
N GLN A 63 -0.98 -6.05 -4.71
CA GLN A 63 -1.40 -5.87 -3.33
C GLN A 63 -0.93 -4.54 -2.76
N ASP A 64 -1.31 -4.22 -1.53
CA ASP A 64 -0.91 -2.99 -0.86
C ASP A 64 0.55 -3.08 -0.39
N GLY A 65 1.46 -2.52 -1.20
CA GLY A 65 2.90 -2.46 -0.92
C GLY A 65 3.72 -3.66 -1.41
N TYR A 66 3.13 -4.67 -2.03
CA TYR A 66 3.86 -5.81 -2.60
C TYR A 66 3.14 -6.44 -3.79
N VAL A 67 3.85 -7.27 -4.55
CA VAL A 67 3.28 -8.12 -5.61
C VAL A 67 3.19 -9.55 -5.09
N ASP A 68 1.99 -10.14 -5.14
CA ASP A 68 1.80 -11.56 -4.85
C ASP A 68 2.11 -12.39 -6.11
N LEU A 69 3.21 -13.11 -6.06
CA LEU A 69 3.68 -13.96 -7.15
C LEU A 69 3.18 -15.42 -7.07
N SER A 70 2.40 -15.78 -6.06
CA SER A 70 1.96 -17.16 -5.81
C SER A 70 1.03 -17.72 -6.90
N GLY A 71 0.42 -16.88 -7.73
CA GLY A 71 -0.56 -17.27 -8.73
C GLY A 71 -0.45 -16.47 -10.02
N VAL A 72 0.76 -16.26 -10.52
CA VAL A 72 1.00 -15.56 -11.79
C VAL A 72 0.57 -16.45 -12.94
N HIS A 73 -0.27 -15.92 -13.81
CA HIS A 73 -0.70 -16.59 -15.04
C HIS A 73 0.19 -16.20 -16.20
N THR A 74 0.07 -16.93 -17.32
CA THR A 74 0.65 -16.54 -18.59
C THR A 74 -0.42 -16.07 -19.57
N VAL A 75 0.01 -15.33 -20.58
CA VAL A 75 -0.82 -14.87 -21.69
C VAL A 75 0.00 -14.95 -22.98
N VAL A 76 -0.65 -15.40 -24.05
CA VAL A 76 -0.08 -15.35 -25.39
C VAL A 76 -0.39 -13.98 -26.00
N VAL A 77 0.66 -13.31 -26.50
CA VAL A 77 0.57 -11.96 -27.10
C VAL A 77 1.44 -11.90 -28.35
N SER A 78 1.16 -10.93 -29.25
CA SER A 78 2.12 -10.65 -30.32
C SER A 78 3.41 -10.05 -29.77
N THR A 79 4.52 -10.26 -30.45
CA THR A 79 5.83 -9.72 -30.06
C THR A 79 5.78 -8.18 -29.90
N SER A 80 5.04 -7.50 -30.76
CA SER A 80 4.85 -6.04 -30.67
C SER A 80 4.07 -5.60 -29.44
N GLU A 81 3.06 -6.38 -29.03
CA GLU A 81 2.33 -6.11 -27.78
C GLU A 81 3.17 -6.45 -26.55
N ALA A 82 3.96 -7.51 -26.60
CA ALA A 82 4.90 -7.83 -25.54
C ALA A 82 5.83 -6.66 -25.24
N GLU A 83 6.46 -6.09 -26.24
CA GLU A 83 7.33 -4.91 -26.06
C GLU A 83 6.58 -3.67 -25.57
N ARG A 84 5.36 -3.46 -26.07
CA ARG A 84 4.55 -2.30 -25.69
C ARG A 84 4.09 -2.33 -24.24
N TYR A 85 3.67 -3.50 -23.72
CA TYR A 85 3.01 -3.64 -22.41
C TYR A 85 3.91 -4.23 -21.33
N LYS A 86 5.18 -4.44 -21.63
CA LYS A 86 6.20 -4.90 -20.69
C LYS A 86 6.37 -3.92 -19.54
N LEU A 87 6.29 -4.44 -18.33
CA LEU A 87 6.60 -3.69 -17.13
C LEU A 87 8.09 -3.34 -17.07
N GLN A 88 8.39 -2.15 -16.57
CA GLN A 88 9.75 -1.68 -16.35
C GLN A 88 10.00 -1.51 -14.84
N ILE A 89 11.21 -1.79 -14.40
CA ILE A 89 11.62 -1.55 -13.02
C ILE A 89 11.36 -0.07 -12.68
N GLY A 90 10.68 0.18 -11.56
CA GLY A 90 10.25 1.52 -11.15
C GLY A 90 8.84 1.90 -11.61
N ASP A 91 8.15 1.08 -12.41
CA ASP A 91 6.73 1.30 -12.64
C ASP A 91 5.96 1.16 -11.33
N VAL A 92 5.04 2.08 -11.04
CA VAL A 92 4.12 1.96 -9.92
C VAL A 92 2.86 1.28 -10.42
N LEU A 93 2.66 0.06 -9.97
CA LEU A 93 1.46 -0.72 -10.27
C LEU A 93 0.32 -0.24 -9.38
N MET A 94 -0.86 -0.03 -9.96
CA MET A 94 -2.05 0.37 -9.23
C MET A 94 -3.28 -0.30 -9.82
N ASN A 95 -4.13 -0.90 -8.98
CA ASN A 95 -5.41 -1.44 -9.43
C ASN A 95 -6.36 -0.30 -9.80
N GLU A 96 -6.98 -0.42 -10.99
CA GLU A 96 -7.98 0.53 -11.49
C GLU A 96 -9.19 0.61 -10.56
N GLY A 97 -9.58 -0.51 -9.96
CA GLY A 97 -10.75 -0.59 -9.12
C GLY A 97 -10.71 -1.72 -8.13
N GLY A 98 -11.75 -1.79 -7.33
CA GLY A 98 -11.97 -2.78 -6.28
C GLY A 98 -13.00 -2.30 -5.27
N ASP A 99 -12.99 -2.87 -4.07
CA ASP A 99 -13.77 -2.37 -2.95
C ASP A 99 -13.36 -0.92 -2.65
N ASN A 100 -14.28 -0.10 -2.16
CA ASN A 100 -14.03 1.33 -1.91
C ASN A 100 -12.82 1.61 -1.00
N ASP A 101 -12.56 0.73 -0.03
CA ASP A 101 -11.41 0.82 0.89
C ASP A 101 -10.07 0.40 0.26
N LYS A 102 -10.12 -0.17 -0.94
CA LYS A 102 -8.96 -0.70 -1.68
C LYS A 102 -8.57 0.14 -2.90
N LEU A 103 -9.27 1.25 -3.15
CA LEU A 103 -8.92 2.17 -4.23
C LEU A 103 -7.50 2.72 -4.05
N GLY A 104 -6.73 2.77 -5.13
CA GLY A 104 -5.35 3.24 -5.10
C GLY A 104 -4.34 2.22 -4.56
N ARG A 105 -4.78 0.99 -4.23
CA ARG A 105 -3.88 -0.10 -3.82
C ARG A 105 -2.87 -0.38 -4.91
N GLY A 106 -1.61 -0.41 -4.52
CA GLY A 106 -0.54 -0.64 -5.46
C GLY A 106 0.83 -0.74 -4.82
N THR A 107 1.85 -0.94 -5.66
CA THR A 107 3.24 -1.09 -5.24
C THR A 107 4.19 -0.74 -6.37
N VAL A 108 5.48 -0.56 -6.04
CA VAL A 108 6.54 -0.39 -7.04
C VAL A 108 6.93 -1.75 -7.61
N TRP A 109 6.96 -1.86 -8.93
CA TRP A 109 7.52 -3.01 -9.64
C TRP A 109 9.05 -3.00 -9.56
N LYS A 110 9.62 -4.05 -9.01
CA LYS A 110 11.08 -4.18 -8.81
C LYS A 110 11.75 -5.08 -9.85
N GLY A 111 10.97 -5.60 -10.83
CA GLY A 111 11.48 -6.53 -11.82
C GLY A 111 11.49 -7.98 -11.32
N GLU A 112 10.56 -8.35 -10.46
CA GLU A 112 10.48 -9.67 -9.82
C GLU A 112 10.35 -10.82 -10.83
N ILE A 113 9.79 -10.54 -12.00
CA ILE A 113 9.69 -11.49 -13.12
C ILE A 113 10.14 -10.79 -14.39
N GLU A 114 11.04 -11.42 -15.13
CA GLU A 114 11.50 -10.90 -16.42
C GLU A 114 10.36 -10.91 -17.45
N SER A 115 10.31 -9.86 -18.28
CA SER A 115 9.35 -9.72 -19.39
C SER A 115 7.88 -9.86 -18.97
N CYS A 116 7.55 -9.38 -17.77
CA CYS A 116 6.21 -9.47 -17.20
C CYS A 116 5.26 -8.43 -17.81
N LEU A 117 4.04 -8.86 -18.12
CA LEU A 117 2.92 -8.04 -18.60
C LEU A 117 1.89 -7.83 -17.49
N HIS A 118 0.90 -6.97 -17.74
CA HIS A 118 -0.17 -6.72 -16.77
C HIS A 118 -1.55 -6.59 -17.42
N GLN A 119 -2.58 -6.87 -16.63
CA GLN A 119 -3.99 -6.82 -17.03
C GLN A 119 -4.44 -5.38 -17.25
N ASN A 120 -5.42 -5.16 -18.14
CA ASN A 120 -6.01 -3.87 -18.45
C ASN A 120 -6.59 -3.13 -17.21
N HIS A 121 -6.96 -3.84 -16.15
CA HIS A 121 -7.41 -3.28 -14.88
C HIS A 121 -6.29 -3.02 -13.86
N VAL A 122 -5.05 -3.11 -14.30
CA VAL A 122 -3.85 -2.71 -13.56
C VAL A 122 -3.17 -1.61 -14.35
N PHE A 123 -3.04 -0.44 -13.78
CA PHE A 123 -2.24 0.65 -14.33
C PHE A 123 -0.76 0.42 -14.04
N ALA A 124 0.10 0.63 -15.02
CA ALA A 124 1.53 0.83 -14.84
C ALA A 124 1.82 2.34 -14.97
N ILE A 125 2.11 2.98 -13.85
CA ILE A 125 2.41 4.41 -13.79
C ILE A 125 3.92 4.55 -13.77
N ARG A 126 4.47 5.24 -14.77
CA ARG A 126 5.92 5.42 -14.93
C ARG A 126 6.32 6.84 -14.58
N PRO A 127 6.89 7.06 -13.38
CA PRO A 127 7.38 8.38 -12.97
C PRO A 127 8.55 8.85 -13.83
N ASN A 128 8.66 10.16 -14.01
CA ASN A 128 9.84 10.78 -14.60
C ASN A 128 10.96 10.97 -13.54
N GLN A 129 12.08 11.56 -13.94
CA GLN A 129 13.24 11.73 -13.06
C GLN A 129 12.99 12.60 -11.81
N SER A 130 11.97 13.44 -11.82
CA SER A 130 11.63 14.34 -10.71
C SER A 130 10.78 13.68 -9.62
N LEU A 131 10.15 12.54 -9.90
CA LEU A 131 9.29 11.81 -8.98
C LEU A 131 9.87 10.43 -8.68
N SER A 132 10.04 10.10 -7.40
CA SER A 132 10.41 8.74 -6.98
C SER A 132 9.22 7.80 -7.13
N PRO A 133 9.42 6.58 -7.68
CA PRO A 133 8.40 5.54 -7.67
C PRO A 133 7.87 5.25 -6.27
N GLU A 134 8.77 5.18 -5.29
CA GLU A 134 8.42 4.90 -3.89
C GLU A 134 7.61 6.05 -3.29
N TRP A 135 7.94 7.31 -3.62
CA TRP A 135 7.15 8.47 -3.17
C TRP A 135 5.73 8.39 -3.72
N LEU A 136 5.59 8.11 -5.01
CA LEU A 136 4.27 7.95 -5.63
C LEU A 136 3.50 6.80 -4.98
N ALA A 137 4.11 5.65 -4.78
CA ALA A 137 3.49 4.48 -4.14
C ALA A 137 3.05 4.78 -2.69
N LEU A 138 3.85 5.53 -1.92
CA LEU A 138 3.46 5.99 -0.58
C LEU A 138 2.30 6.98 -0.63
N PHE A 139 2.34 7.93 -1.57
CA PHE A 139 1.26 8.89 -1.72
C PHE A 139 -0.07 8.21 -2.06
N THR A 140 -0.11 7.28 -3.01
CA THR A 140 -1.35 6.58 -3.39
C THR A 140 -1.99 5.82 -2.23
N ARG A 141 -1.20 5.43 -1.23
CA ARG A 141 -1.64 4.76 0.00
C ARG A 141 -2.07 5.73 1.11
N SER A 142 -1.79 7.02 0.97
CA SER A 142 -2.12 8.04 1.96
C SER A 142 -3.62 8.27 2.08
N THR A 143 -4.08 8.76 3.23
CA THR A 143 -5.48 9.14 3.45
C THR A 143 -5.93 10.20 2.43
N SER A 144 -5.08 11.18 2.15
CA SER A 144 -5.37 12.25 1.18
C SER A 144 -5.62 11.70 -0.22
N ALA A 145 -4.77 10.77 -0.70
CA ALA A 145 -4.98 10.14 -2.00
C ALA A 145 -6.26 9.27 -2.04
N ARG A 146 -6.55 8.54 -0.95
CA ARG A 146 -7.78 7.74 -0.84
C ARG A 146 -9.04 8.60 -0.92
N VAL A 147 -9.05 9.77 -0.25
CA VAL A 147 -10.15 10.75 -0.36
C VAL A 147 -10.32 11.19 -1.82
N TYR A 148 -9.22 11.55 -2.50
CA TYR A 148 -9.27 11.89 -3.91
C TYR A 148 -9.85 10.77 -4.76
N PHE A 149 -9.32 9.55 -4.64
CA PHE A 149 -9.80 8.41 -5.43
C PHE A 149 -11.26 8.10 -5.15
N TYR A 150 -11.72 8.22 -3.91
CA TYR A 150 -13.13 8.05 -3.57
C TYR A 150 -14.01 9.10 -4.26
N LEU A 151 -13.65 10.38 -4.19
CA LEU A 151 -14.43 11.49 -4.78
C LEU A 151 -14.49 11.42 -6.30
N TYR A 152 -13.41 10.97 -6.95
CA TYR A 152 -13.30 10.95 -8.42
C TYR A 152 -13.44 9.54 -9.03
N SER A 153 -13.83 8.55 -8.24
CA SER A 153 -14.14 7.22 -8.74
C SER A 153 -15.56 7.14 -9.29
N LYS A 154 -15.74 6.29 -10.30
CA LYS A 154 -17.07 5.84 -10.70
C LYS A 154 -17.50 4.74 -9.76
N GLN A 155 -18.56 5.01 -9.01
CA GLN A 155 -19.11 4.09 -8.03
C GLN A 155 -20.22 3.22 -8.63
N SER A 156 -20.24 1.95 -8.29
CA SER A 156 -21.34 1.01 -8.48
C SER A 156 -21.67 0.35 -7.15
N THR A 157 -22.70 -0.50 -7.08
CA THR A 157 -23.24 -1.04 -5.81
C THR A 157 -22.16 -1.61 -4.87
N ASN A 158 -21.12 -2.26 -5.40
CA ASN A 158 -20.06 -2.89 -4.57
C ASN A 158 -18.63 -2.62 -5.08
N LEU A 159 -18.47 -1.86 -6.15
CA LEU A 159 -17.17 -1.64 -6.78
C LEU A 159 -17.01 -0.17 -7.11
N ALA A 160 -15.81 0.33 -6.92
CA ALA A 160 -15.40 1.65 -7.38
C ALA A 160 -14.23 1.51 -8.36
N SER A 161 -14.16 2.40 -9.35
CA SER A 161 -13.05 2.45 -10.30
C SER A 161 -12.61 3.87 -10.60
N VAL A 162 -11.30 4.08 -10.68
CA VAL A 162 -10.68 5.36 -11.03
C VAL A 162 -10.21 5.27 -12.48
N SER A 163 -10.68 6.18 -13.33
CA SER A 163 -10.18 6.24 -14.70
C SER A 163 -8.73 6.72 -14.75
N SER A 164 -8.00 6.33 -15.79
CA SER A 164 -6.63 6.83 -16.03
C SER A 164 -6.58 8.38 -16.11
N SER A 165 -7.60 9.03 -16.66
CA SER A 165 -7.71 10.49 -16.70
C SER A 165 -7.82 11.10 -15.32
N ASN A 166 -8.65 10.52 -14.44
CA ASN A 166 -8.79 10.99 -13.06
C ASN A 166 -7.51 10.73 -12.28
N LEU A 167 -6.92 9.53 -12.41
CA LEU A 167 -5.63 9.21 -11.80
C LEU A 167 -4.56 10.24 -12.19
N MET A 168 -4.41 10.53 -13.48
CA MET A 168 -3.41 11.48 -13.99
C MET A 168 -3.72 12.95 -13.67
N SER A 169 -4.94 13.24 -13.24
CA SER A 169 -5.35 14.58 -12.79
C SER A 169 -5.18 14.76 -11.27
N CYS A 170 -4.85 13.70 -10.53
CA CYS A 170 -4.67 13.74 -9.09
C CYS A 170 -3.58 14.76 -8.71
N PRO A 171 -3.89 15.78 -7.90
CA PRO A 171 -2.89 16.68 -7.35
C PRO A 171 -1.96 15.92 -6.40
N LEU A 172 -0.67 16.00 -6.63
CA LEU A 172 0.38 15.30 -5.90
C LEU A 172 1.33 16.31 -5.25
N PRO A 173 1.62 16.22 -3.93
CA PRO A 173 2.66 17.00 -3.30
C PRO A 173 4.04 16.43 -3.70
N ILE A 174 4.89 17.31 -4.21
CA ILE A 174 6.21 16.95 -4.76
C ILE A 174 7.30 17.68 -3.95
N PRO A 175 7.94 17.00 -3.00
CA PRO A 175 9.17 17.49 -2.37
C PRO A 175 10.35 17.54 -3.37
N PRO A 176 11.41 18.28 -3.07
CA PRO A 176 12.69 18.08 -3.74
C PRO A 176 13.14 16.62 -3.71
N LYS A 177 13.81 16.14 -4.76
CA LYS A 177 14.16 14.72 -4.92
C LYS A 177 14.91 14.12 -3.73
N LYS A 178 15.81 14.90 -3.15
CA LYS A 178 16.55 14.50 -1.95
C LYS A 178 15.62 14.26 -0.76
N GLU A 179 14.68 15.17 -0.54
CA GLU A 179 13.72 15.07 0.55
C GLU A 179 12.72 13.91 0.37
N GLN A 180 12.35 13.60 -0.90
CA GLN A 180 11.57 12.37 -1.17
C GLN A 180 12.31 11.14 -0.65
N SER A 181 13.61 10.99 -0.97
CA SER A 181 14.41 9.85 -0.53
C SER A 181 14.56 9.80 0.98
N GLU A 182 14.92 10.90 1.61
CA GLU A 182 15.11 10.98 3.07
C GLU A 182 13.80 10.66 3.82
N THR A 183 12.67 11.17 3.33
CA THR A 183 11.37 10.88 3.94
C THR A 183 10.97 9.41 3.78
N ILE A 184 11.24 8.80 2.62
CA ILE A 184 10.99 7.38 2.38
C ILE A 184 11.82 6.52 3.33
N ASP A 185 13.10 6.84 3.50
CA ASP A 185 14.01 6.08 4.36
C ASP A 185 13.61 6.18 5.83
N GLU A 186 13.22 7.37 6.29
CA GLU A 186 12.71 7.58 7.65
C GLU A 186 11.40 6.82 7.88
N LEU A 187 10.43 6.90 6.96
CA LEU A 187 9.18 6.15 7.08
C LEU A 187 9.40 4.65 7.09
N ARG A 188 10.32 4.15 6.27
CA ARG A 188 10.69 2.72 6.25
C ARG A 188 11.32 2.30 7.57
N SER A 189 12.22 3.11 8.13
CA SER A 189 12.83 2.86 9.42
C SER A 189 11.80 2.75 10.53
N ARG A 190 10.88 3.72 10.61
CA ARG A 190 9.80 3.73 11.62
C ARG A 190 8.84 2.56 11.45
N ALA A 191 8.47 2.22 10.19
CA ALA A 191 7.62 1.06 9.94
C ALA A 191 8.27 -0.23 10.44
N ASN A 192 9.54 -0.47 10.12
CA ASN A 192 10.29 -1.64 10.58
C ASN A 192 10.39 -1.70 12.11
N GLU A 193 10.52 -0.56 12.79
CA GLU A 193 10.53 -0.50 14.25
C GLU A 193 9.17 -0.91 14.85
N ILE A 194 8.08 -0.39 14.28
CA ILE A 194 6.71 -0.74 14.68
C ILE A 194 6.45 -2.24 14.47
N ASP A 195 6.85 -2.80 13.32
CA ASP A 195 6.71 -4.22 13.03
C ASP A 195 7.46 -5.07 14.05
N ARG A 196 8.71 -4.71 14.38
CA ARG A 196 9.52 -5.40 15.39
C ARG A 196 8.88 -5.34 16.78
N LEU A 197 8.32 -4.19 17.17
CA LEU A 197 7.61 -4.05 18.45
C LEU A 197 6.33 -4.89 18.48
N THR A 198 5.60 -4.92 17.36
CA THR A 198 4.40 -5.73 17.20
C THR A 198 4.71 -7.22 17.33
N ASP A 199 5.76 -7.70 16.68
CA ASP A 199 6.21 -9.10 16.78
C ASP A 199 6.62 -9.46 18.22
N THR A 200 7.32 -8.54 18.89
CA THR A 200 7.72 -8.72 20.29
C THR A 200 6.50 -8.81 21.21
N ALA A 201 5.51 -7.93 21.01
CA ALA A 201 4.27 -7.95 21.77
C ALA A 201 3.47 -9.26 21.54
N ASN A 202 3.33 -9.68 20.29
CA ASN A 202 2.64 -10.92 19.93
C ASN A 202 3.33 -12.16 20.55
N ASN A 203 4.67 -12.22 20.53
CA ASN A 203 5.43 -13.27 21.19
C ASN A 203 5.21 -13.28 22.70
N SER A 204 5.17 -12.10 23.34
CA SER A 204 4.90 -11.98 24.78
C SER A 204 3.50 -12.47 25.12
N VAL A 205 2.48 -12.12 24.33
CA VAL A 205 1.11 -12.62 24.51
C VAL A 205 1.07 -14.14 24.40
N ARG A 206 1.73 -14.72 23.38
CA ARG A 206 1.80 -16.18 23.22
C ARG A 206 2.42 -16.87 24.44
N LEU A 207 3.56 -16.37 24.92
CA LEU A 207 4.23 -16.92 26.10
C LEU A 207 3.37 -16.79 27.35
N LEU A 208 2.65 -15.69 27.54
CA LEU A 208 1.72 -15.51 28.66
C LEU A 208 0.55 -16.50 28.61
N VAL A 209 0.01 -16.77 27.43
CA VAL A 209 -1.04 -17.79 27.22
C VAL A 209 -0.51 -19.19 27.55
N GLU A 210 0.68 -19.55 27.09
CA GLU A 210 1.34 -20.82 27.41
C GLU A 210 1.59 -20.96 28.92
N ARG A 211 2.13 -19.91 29.55
CA ARG A 211 2.37 -19.88 31.03
C ARG A 211 1.07 -20.04 31.81
N ARG A 212 0.00 -19.32 31.38
CA ARG A 212 -1.33 -19.46 31.99
C ARG A 212 -1.82 -20.92 31.95
N SER A 213 -1.72 -21.54 30.77
CA SER A 213 -2.15 -22.93 30.57
C SER A 213 -1.34 -23.91 31.42
N ALA A 214 0.00 -23.71 31.50
CA ALA A 214 0.89 -24.52 32.32
C ALA A 214 0.56 -24.38 33.81
N LEU A 215 0.30 -23.16 34.30
CA LEU A 215 -0.08 -22.91 35.68
C LEU A 215 -1.40 -23.57 36.05
N ILE A 216 -2.42 -23.45 35.19
CA ILE A 216 -3.73 -24.12 35.37
C ILE A 216 -3.52 -25.64 35.45
N SER A 217 -2.77 -26.22 34.51
CA SER A 217 -2.48 -27.66 34.52
C SER A 217 -1.75 -28.09 35.78
N ALA A 218 -0.75 -27.33 36.21
CA ALA A 218 0.04 -27.65 37.42
C ALA A 218 -0.82 -27.54 38.71
N ALA A 219 -1.71 -26.57 38.78
CA ALA A 219 -2.63 -26.41 39.91
C ALA A 219 -3.67 -27.55 39.96
N VAL A 220 -4.34 -27.87 38.84
CA VAL A 220 -5.36 -28.94 38.78
C VAL A 220 -4.78 -30.33 39.00
N THR A 221 -3.51 -30.57 38.62
CA THR A 221 -2.84 -31.84 38.82
C THR A 221 -2.11 -31.94 40.17
N GLY A 222 -2.23 -30.95 41.04
CA GLY A 222 -1.61 -30.95 42.38
C GLY A 222 -0.10 -30.74 42.37
N LYS A 223 0.50 -30.33 41.28
CA LYS A 223 1.92 -30.01 41.19
C LYS A 223 2.29 -28.68 41.85
N ILE A 224 1.33 -27.81 42.04
CA ILE A 224 1.46 -26.53 42.76
C ILE A 224 0.44 -26.54 43.89
N ASP A 225 0.89 -26.25 45.13
CA ASP A 225 -0.01 -26.05 46.26
C ASP A 225 -0.64 -24.66 46.22
N VAL A 226 -1.93 -24.61 45.97
CA VAL A 226 -2.73 -23.36 45.86
C VAL A 226 -3.59 -23.08 47.09
N ARG A 227 -3.48 -23.89 48.18
CA ARG A 227 -4.36 -23.79 49.36
C ARG A 227 -4.26 -22.44 50.10
N ASN A 228 -3.08 -21.81 50.06
CA ASN A 228 -2.82 -20.53 50.70
C ASN A 228 -2.77 -19.36 49.71
N TRP A 229 -3.23 -19.55 48.46
CA TRP A 229 -3.23 -18.50 47.47
C TRP A 229 -4.26 -17.42 47.84
N GLN A 230 -3.81 -16.17 47.88
CA GLN A 230 -4.70 -15.00 47.98
C GLN A 230 -4.55 -14.21 46.71
N PRO A 231 -5.68 -13.63 46.17
CA PRO A 231 -5.59 -12.73 45.02
C PRO A 231 -4.67 -11.55 45.40
N PRO A 232 -3.79 -11.08 44.50
CA PRO A 232 -3.02 -9.88 44.74
C PRO A 232 -3.99 -8.76 45.08
N SER A 233 -3.65 -7.97 46.12
CA SER A 233 -4.42 -6.74 46.42
C SER A 233 -4.54 -5.95 45.13
N THR A 234 -5.77 -5.55 44.76
CA THR A 234 -6.07 -4.74 43.57
C THR A 234 -5.30 -3.44 43.70
N GLU A 235 -4.07 -3.38 43.18
CA GLU A 235 -3.47 -2.12 42.84
C GLU A 235 -4.37 -1.56 41.75
N THR A 236 -5.13 -0.54 42.09
CA THR A 236 -5.91 0.26 41.13
C THR A 236 -4.95 0.73 40.06
N PHE A 237 -5.04 0.13 38.87
CA PHE A 237 -4.42 0.76 37.70
C PHE A 237 -4.95 2.18 37.62
N PRO A 238 -4.10 3.20 37.51
CA PRO A 238 -4.59 4.56 37.33
C PRO A 238 -5.51 4.60 36.10
N ASP A 239 -6.68 5.22 36.24
CA ASP A 239 -7.76 5.34 35.24
C ASP A 239 -7.36 6.06 33.92
N SER A 240 -6.07 6.21 33.66
CA SER A 240 -5.54 6.92 32.50
C SER A 240 -5.60 6.16 31.15
N PHE A 241 -6.20 4.96 31.11
CA PHE A 241 -6.37 4.19 29.86
C PHE A 241 -7.82 3.92 29.45
N VAL A 242 -8.78 4.57 30.07
CA VAL A 242 -10.15 4.56 29.54
C VAL A 242 -10.23 5.64 28.46
N THR A 243 -9.96 5.24 27.23
CA THR A 243 -10.31 6.06 26.07
C THR A 243 -11.81 6.22 26.05
N GLU A 244 -12.27 7.46 26.18
CA GLU A 244 -13.66 7.83 25.98
C GLU A 244 -14.15 7.27 24.65
N GLY A 245 -15.05 6.29 24.72
CA GLY A 245 -15.78 5.79 23.58
C GLY A 245 -16.62 6.91 22.99
N SER A 246 -16.43 7.19 21.73
CA SER A 246 -17.26 8.09 20.94
C SER A 246 -18.72 7.66 21.05
N PRO A 247 -19.66 8.58 21.33
CA PRO A 247 -21.09 8.28 21.21
C PRO A 247 -21.52 8.21 19.74
N ALA A 248 -22.52 7.42 19.51
CA ALA A 248 -23.25 7.00 18.31
C ALA A 248 -23.34 7.97 17.13
#